data_cb663e2c9053c1d30c2ccb4a96058f67
#
_entry.id   cb663e2c9053c1d30c2ccb4a96058f67
#
_cell.length_a   1.000
_cell.length_b   1.000
_cell.length_c   1.000
_cell.angle_alpha   90.00
_cell.angle_beta   90.00
_cell.angle_gamma   90.00
#
_symmetry.space_group_name_H-M   'P 1'
#
loop_
_entity.id
_entity.type
_entity.pdbx_description
1 polymer ?
#
loop_
_entity_poly.entity_id
_entity_poly.type
_entity_poly.pdbx_seq_one_letter_code
_entity_poly.pdbx_strand_id
1 'polypeptide(L)'
;MRYQLLIIIIATSACTLLAQVVVLNEYMSSNGSTLFDEDGDTPDWIELYNPGTVAIDLGGYGITDNPLEPYKWIFPAIEILPQDRLLIYASGKDRQEWVAHWETIIDWGNNWNYFLGNNPPPDNWNQQSFNDAGWANGPSGFGYGDDDDATVVDPVMSLYVRHEFSVSNLESILKIVLHVDYDDAFVAYINGEEIARANIG
;
A
#
# COMPACT_ATOMS: atom_id res chain seq x y z
N MET A 1 18.44 -35.05 -72.92
CA MET A 1 17.46 -34.57 -71.92
C MET A 1 18.22 -34.11 -70.68
N ARG A 2 18.26 -32.79 -70.41
CA ARG A 2 18.87 -32.26 -69.20
C ARG A 2 17.76 -32.04 -68.18
N TYR A 3 17.78 -32.73 -67.05
CA TYR A 3 16.88 -32.49 -65.94
C TYR A 3 17.44 -31.36 -65.08
N GLN A 4 16.71 -30.24 -65.00
CA GLN A 4 17.01 -29.19 -63.99
C GLN A 4 16.37 -29.59 -62.67
N LEU A 5 17.19 -29.71 -61.67
CA LEU A 5 16.75 -29.93 -60.27
C LEU A 5 16.35 -28.58 -59.70
N LEU A 6 15.05 -28.37 -59.46
CA LEU A 6 14.54 -27.19 -58.76
C LEU A 6 14.61 -27.44 -57.24
N ILE A 7 15.52 -26.79 -56.54
CA ILE A 7 15.61 -26.80 -55.08
C ILE A 7 14.71 -25.67 -54.57
N ILE A 8 13.56 -26.04 -53.99
CA ILE A 8 12.70 -25.11 -53.25
C ILE A 8 13.23 -25.04 -51.82
N ILE A 9 13.86 -23.94 -51.44
CA ILE A 9 14.23 -23.62 -50.07
C ILE A 9 12.98 -23.03 -49.39
N ILE A 10 12.27 -23.83 -48.59
CA ILE A 10 11.22 -23.34 -47.71
C ILE A 10 11.93 -22.76 -46.48
N ALA A 11 12.10 -21.43 -46.45
CA ALA A 11 12.50 -20.74 -45.21
C ALA A 11 11.33 -20.74 -44.26
N THR A 12 11.28 -21.72 -43.34
CA THR A 12 10.39 -21.65 -42.20
C THR A 12 11.02 -20.66 -41.20
N SER A 13 10.50 -19.44 -41.16
CA SER A 13 10.78 -18.56 -40.04
C SER A 13 10.14 -19.21 -38.80
N ALA A 14 10.95 -19.81 -37.97
CA ALA A 14 10.53 -20.22 -36.66
C ALA A 14 10.27 -18.92 -35.87
N CYS A 15 9.03 -18.47 -35.85
CA CYS A 15 8.57 -17.52 -34.88
C CYS A 15 8.61 -18.26 -33.54
N THR A 16 9.67 -18.07 -32.77
CA THR A 16 9.67 -18.47 -31.38
C THR A 16 8.69 -17.56 -30.67
N LEU A 17 7.45 -18.01 -30.51
CA LEU A 17 6.57 -17.46 -29.49
C LEU A 17 7.28 -17.72 -28.16
N LEU A 18 7.99 -16.71 -27.68
CA LEU A 18 8.42 -16.67 -26.28
C LEU A 18 7.10 -16.58 -25.50
N ALA A 19 6.72 -17.68 -24.91
CA ALA A 19 5.60 -17.67 -23.97
C ALA A 19 5.96 -16.62 -22.90
N GLN A 20 5.12 -15.63 -22.74
CA GLN A 20 5.22 -14.71 -21.63
C GLN A 20 4.97 -15.52 -20.36
N VAL A 21 5.97 -15.62 -19.51
CA VAL A 21 5.91 -16.45 -18.31
C VAL A 21 5.94 -15.52 -17.11
N VAL A 22 4.83 -15.47 -16.39
CA VAL A 22 4.81 -14.95 -15.03
C VAL A 22 5.31 -16.06 -14.12
N VAL A 23 6.21 -15.76 -13.21
CA VAL A 23 6.73 -16.71 -12.24
C VAL A 23 6.23 -16.38 -10.84
N LEU A 24 5.96 -17.42 -10.05
CA LEU A 24 5.81 -17.28 -8.61
C LEU A 24 7.20 -16.98 -8.04
N ASN A 25 7.40 -15.76 -7.58
CA ASN A 25 8.70 -15.29 -7.08
C ASN A 25 8.89 -15.62 -5.62
N GLU A 26 7.91 -15.30 -4.82
CA GLU A 26 7.93 -15.51 -3.38
C GLU A 26 6.53 -15.81 -2.85
N TYR A 27 6.45 -16.46 -1.69
CA TYR A 27 5.19 -16.64 -0.97
C TYR A 27 5.44 -16.77 0.53
N MET A 28 4.44 -16.40 1.31
CA MET A 28 4.41 -16.59 2.75
C MET A 28 3.09 -17.25 3.14
N SER A 29 3.18 -18.47 3.68
CA SER A 29 2.04 -19.30 4.09
C SER A 29 1.75 -19.24 5.60
N SER A 30 2.40 -18.34 6.31
CA SER A 30 2.15 -18.08 7.73
C SER A 30 2.66 -16.69 8.07
N ASN A 31 1.93 -15.67 7.59
CA ASN A 31 2.25 -14.27 7.86
C ASN A 31 1.72 -13.89 9.24
N GLY A 32 2.63 -13.59 10.17
CA GLY A 32 2.25 -13.15 11.51
C GLY A 32 2.44 -11.65 11.75
N SER A 33 3.36 -11.00 11.02
CA SER A 33 3.69 -9.59 11.24
C SER A 33 4.57 -8.96 10.15
N THR A 34 4.80 -9.66 9.03
CA THR A 34 5.74 -9.19 8.02
C THR A 34 5.13 -8.17 7.08
N LEU A 35 3.93 -8.46 6.58
CA LEU A 35 3.16 -7.55 5.73
C LEU A 35 1.71 -7.48 6.22
N PHE A 36 1.17 -6.29 6.15
CA PHE A 36 -0.22 -6.00 6.52
C PHE A 36 -1.01 -5.66 5.27
N ASP A 37 -2.25 -6.12 5.19
CA ASP A 37 -3.18 -5.62 4.19
C ASP A 37 -3.73 -4.25 4.60
N GLU A 38 -4.58 -3.68 3.77
CA GLU A 38 -5.17 -2.35 3.99
C GLU A 38 -6.14 -2.26 5.18
N ASP A 39 -6.51 -3.37 5.81
CA ASP A 39 -7.30 -3.40 7.05
C ASP A 39 -6.42 -3.59 8.29
N GLY A 40 -5.10 -3.71 8.10
CA GLY A 40 -4.15 -4.03 9.16
C GLY A 40 -4.12 -5.51 9.55
N ASP A 41 -4.76 -6.38 8.77
CA ASP A 41 -4.66 -7.83 8.95
C ASP A 41 -3.34 -8.35 8.35
N THR A 42 -2.88 -9.50 8.83
CA THR A 42 -1.66 -10.17 8.36
C THR A 42 -1.99 -11.44 7.56
N PRO A 43 -2.68 -11.34 6.40
CA PRO A 43 -2.97 -12.50 5.59
C PRO A 43 -1.71 -13.08 4.96
N ASP A 44 -1.75 -14.36 4.62
CA ASP A 44 -0.74 -14.97 3.77
C ASP A 44 -0.69 -14.25 2.41
N TRP A 45 0.46 -14.33 1.73
CA TRP A 45 0.63 -13.62 0.48
C TRP A 45 1.52 -14.38 -0.51
N ILE A 46 1.37 -14.02 -1.77
CA ILE A 46 2.18 -14.48 -2.88
C ILE A 46 2.64 -13.29 -3.71
N GLU A 47 3.86 -13.37 -4.23
CA GLU A 47 4.43 -12.41 -5.15
C GLU A 47 4.63 -13.06 -6.52
N LEU A 48 4.05 -12.45 -7.54
CA LEU A 48 4.29 -12.78 -8.93
C LEU A 48 5.35 -11.84 -9.52
N TYR A 49 6.15 -12.34 -10.44
CA TYR A 49 7.20 -11.58 -11.10
C TYR A 49 7.13 -11.77 -12.62
N ASN A 50 7.27 -10.69 -13.36
CA ASN A 50 7.45 -10.70 -14.80
C ASN A 50 8.94 -10.59 -15.17
N PRO A 51 9.64 -11.68 -15.47
CA PRO A 51 11.05 -11.65 -15.88
C PRO A 51 11.24 -11.19 -17.32
N GLY A 52 10.15 -10.94 -18.06
CA GLY A 52 10.17 -10.56 -19.46
C GLY A 52 10.55 -9.11 -19.72
N THR A 53 10.49 -8.72 -20.98
CA THR A 53 10.76 -7.36 -21.46
C THR A 53 9.51 -6.62 -21.94
N VAL A 54 8.35 -7.25 -21.83
CA VAL A 54 7.04 -6.71 -22.17
C VAL A 54 6.07 -6.89 -21.01
N ALA A 55 5.09 -5.99 -20.91
CA ALA A 55 4.03 -6.13 -19.92
C ALA A 55 3.20 -7.39 -20.15
N ILE A 56 2.71 -8.00 -19.08
CA ILE A 56 1.86 -9.19 -19.11
C ILE A 56 0.51 -8.83 -18.51
N ASP A 57 -0.54 -8.90 -19.32
CA ASP A 57 -1.92 -8.75 -18.87
C ASP A 57 -2.38 -10.05 -18.17
N LEU A 58 -2.82 -9.92 -16.93
CA LEU A 58 -3.39 -11.01 -16.13
C LEU A 58 -4.92 -11.03 -16.15
N GLY A 59 -5.57 -10.07 -16.79
CA GLY A 59 -7.03 -9.97 -16.83
C GLY A 59 -7.70 -11.28 -17.26
N GLY A 60 -8.57 -11.81 -16.39
CA GLY A 60 -9.29 -13.06 -16.63
C GLY A 60 -8.52 -14.36 -16.35
N TYR A 61 -7.23 -14.29 -16.00
CA TYR A 61 -6.52 -15.47 -15.51
C TYR A 61 -6.99 -15.84 -14.10
N GLY A 62 -7.00 -17.13 -13.81
CA GLY A 62 -7.35 -17.65 -12.49
C GLY A 62 -6.13 -17.95 -11.64
N ILE A 63 -6.26 -17.78 -10.33
CA ILE A 63 -5.32 -18.27 -9.34
C ILE A 63 -6.05 -19.16 -8.34
N THR A 64 -5.41 -20.24 -7.93
CA THR A 64 -6.02 -21.24 -7.04
C THR A 64 -4.99 -22.10 -6.34
N ASP A 65 -5.33 -22.59 -5.17
CA ASP A 65 -4.67 -23.66 -4.44
C ASP A 65 -5.34 -25.04 -4.67
N ASN A 66 -6.44 -25.06 -5.45
CA ASN A 66 -7.19 -26.26 -5.75
C ASN A 66 -7.22 -26.51 -7.27
N PRO A 67 -6.52 -27.53 -7.80
CA PRO A 67 -6.49 -27.81 -9.24
C PRO A 67 -7.85 -28.20 -9.84
N LEU A 68 -8.84 -28.52 -9.03
CA LEU A 68 -10.22 -28.81 -9.48
C LEU A 68 -11.06 -27.52 -9.67
N GLU A 69 -10.57 -26.40 -9.17
CA GLU A 69 -11.21 -25.07 -9.24
C GLU A 69 -10.25 -24.03 -9.81
N PRO A 70 -9.85 -24.11 -11.09
CA PRO A 70 -8.76 -23.30 -11.65
C PRO A 70 -9.06 -21.79 -11.65
N TYR A 71 -10.31 -21.41 -11.49
CA TYR A 71 -10.78 -20.01 -11.42
C TYR A 71 -11.33 -19.65 -10.04
N LYS A 72 -10.73 -20.17 -8.97
CA LYS A 72 -11.16 -19.90 -7.60
C LYS A 72 -11.13 -18.40 -7.28
N TRP A 73 -10.15 -17.69 -7.77
CA TRP A 73 -10.13 -16.24 -7.85
C TRP A 73 -9.62 -15.81 -9.23
N ILE A 74 -10.24 -14.79 -9.81
CA ILE A 74 -9.94 -14.33 -11.17
C ILE A 74 -9.32 -12.92 -11.07
N PHE A 75 -8.18 -12.74 -11.72
CA PHE A 75 -7.53 -11.43 -11.78
C PHE A 75 -8.44 -10.41 -12.48
N PRO A 76 -8.59 -9.21 -11.90
CA PRO A 76 -9.14 -8.06 -12.63
C PRO A 76 -8.22 -7.70 -13.80
N ALA A 77 -8.62 -6.72 -14.61
CA ALA A 77 -7.77 -6.20 -15.69
C ALA A 77 -6.55 -5.51 -15.09
N ILE A 78 -5.44 -6.22 -15.00
CA ILE A 78 -4.19 -5.79 -14.39
C ILE A 78 -2.99 -6.30 -15.19
N GLU A 79 -1.96 -5.48 -15.34
CA GLU A 79 -0.71 -5.82 -16.00
C GLU A 79 0.46 -5.85 -15.02
N ILE A 80 1.39 -6.81 -15.20
CA ILE A 80 2.69 -6.76 -14.56
C ILE A 80 3.69 -6.22 -15.58
N LEU A 81 4.26 -5.04 -15.30
CA LEU A 81 5.26 -4.42 -16.16
C LEU A 81 6.54 -5.26 -16.27
N PRO A 82 7.38 -5.03 -17.29
CA PRO A 82 8.66 -5.73 -17.41
C PRO A 82 9.52 -5.58 -16.15
N GLN A 83 10.05 -6.69 -15.64
CA GLN A 83 10.91 -6.75 -14.44
C GLN A 83 10.20 -6.28 -13.15
N ASP A 84 8.87 -6.18 -13.17
CA ASP A 84 8.08 -5.75 -12.03
C ASP A 84 7.42 -6.93 -11.31
N ARG A 85 6.87 -6.66 -10.15
CA ARG A 85 6.27 -7.62 -9.23
C ARG A 85 4.83 -7.23 -8.90
N LEU A 86 4.02 -8.24 -8.62
CA LEU A 86 2.65 -8.09 -8.14
C LEU A 86 2.49 -8.89 -6.86
N LEU A 87 2.20 -8.19 -5.77
CA LEU A 87 1.85 -8.81 -4.49
C LEU A 87 0.34 -9.09 -4.42
N ILE A 88 -0.02 -10.26 -3.96
CA ILE A 88 -1.40 -10.72 -3.81
C ILE A 88 -1.58 -11.27 -2.40
N TYR A 89 -2.55 -10.73 -1.68
CA TYR A 89 -2.92 -11.22 -0.37
C TYR A 89 -3.94 -12.36 -0.47
N ALA A 90 -3.66 -13.49 0.16
CA ALA A 90 -4.58 -14.62 0.29
C ALA A 90 -5.53 -14.42 1.48
N SER A 91 -6.18 -13.26 1.53
CA SER A 91 -6.98 -12.79 2.66
C SER A 91 -8.40 -13.36 2.71
N GLY A 92 -8.87 -14.01 1.65
CA GLY A 92 -10.29 -14.39 1.46
C GLY A 92 -11.20 -13.18 1.21
N LYS A 93 -10.66 -11.98 1.05
CA LYS A 93 -11.38 -10.75 0.72
C LYS A 93 -11.41 -10.63 -0.80
N ASP A 94 -12.58 -10.71 -1.43
CA ASP A 94 -12.73 -10.55 -2.89
C ASP A 94 -12.61 -9.07 -3.28
N ARG A 95 -11.38 -8.57 -3.31
CA ARG A 95 -11.06 -7.21 -3.69
C ARG A 95 -10.45 -7.20 -5.08
N GLN A 96 -11.09 -6.47 -5.97
CA GLN A 96 -10.70 -6.35 -7.37
C GLN A 96 -10.27 -4.92 -7.73
N GLU A 97 -10.23 -4.04 -6.76
CA GLU A 97 -9.73 -2.68 -6.96
C GLU A 97 -8.20 -2.71 -7.08
N TRP A 98 -7.72 -2.14 -8.16
CA TRP A 98 -6.29 -2.06 -8.44
C TRP A 98 -5.72 -0.71 -8.03
N VAL A 99 -4.70 -0.73 -7.18
CA VAL A 99 -3.90 0.45 -6.83
C VAL A 99 -2.62 0.41 -7.66
N ALA A 100 -2.44 1.35 -8.58
CA ALA A 100 -1.29 1.39 -9.48
C ALA A 100 0.04 1.59 -8.73
N HIS A 101 0.03 2.39 -7.67
CA HIS A 101 1.18 2.61 -6.78
C HIS A 101 0.71 3.25 -5.48
N TRP A 102 1.57 3.21 -4.49
CA TRP A 102 1.39 3.89 -3.21
C TRP A 102 2.35 5.06 -3.10
N GLU A 103 1.86 6.20 -2.66
CA GLU A 103 2.67 7.36 -2.32
C GLU A 103 2.49 7.68 -0.84
N THR A 104 3.60 7.94 -0.17
CA THR A 104 3.55 8.46 1.20
C THR A 104 3.29 9.96 1.14
N ILE A 105 2.20 10.41 1.75
CA ILE A 105 1.83 11.83 1.82
C ILE A 105 2.50 12.48 3.02
N ILE A 106 2.57 11.75 4.14
CA ILE A 106 3.18 12.19 5.38
C ILE A 106 4.21 11.13 5.78
N ASP A 107 5.49 11.49 5.67
CA ASP A 107 6.59 10.60 6.02
C ASP A 107 6.83 10.56 7.53
N TRP A 108 7.39 9.44 7.97
CA TRP A 108 7.96 9.35 9.30
C TRP A 108 8.99 10.45 9.52
N GLY A 109 8.92 11.12 10.70
CA GLY A 109 9.81 12.22 11.02
C GLY A 109 9.40 13.56 10.42
N ASN A 110 8.28 13.67 9.70
CA ASN A 110 7.74 14.97 9.34
C ASN A 110 7.44 15.80 10.60
N ASN A 111 7.60 17.10 10.51
CA ASN A 111 7.31 18.00 11.61
C ASN A 111 5.81 18.23 11.78
N TRP A 112 5.36 18.13 13.01
CA TRP A 112 3.99 18.38 13.41
C TRP A 112 3.92 19.50 14.43
N ASN A 113 2.85 20.29 14.41
CA ASN A 113 2.52 21.17 15.51
C ASN A 113 1.85 20.35 16.60
N TYR A 114 2.25 20.56 17.85
CA TYR A 114 1.69 19.80 18.97
C TYR A 114 1.35 20.69 20.19
N PHE A 115 0.38 20.22 20.96
CA PHE A 115 -0.12 20.86 22.15
C PHE A 115 -0.28 19.83 23.28
N LEU A 116 0.36 20.13 24.43
CA LEU A 116 0.29 19.26 25.60
C LEU A 116 -1.08 19.39 26.27
N GLY A 117 -1.76 18.28 26.47
CA GLY A 117 -3.12 18.21 27.03
C GLY A 117 -3.23 18.44 28.52
N ASN A 118 -2.39 19.33 29.09
CA ASN A 118 -2.55 19.83 30.48
C ASN A 118 -3.83 20.63 30.67
N ASN A 119 -4.33 21.22 29.60
CA ASN A 119 -5.64 21.85 29.49
C ASN A 119 -6.27 21.48 28.15
N PRO A 120 -7.62 21.48 28.01
CA PRO A 120 -8.25 21.24 26.72
C PRO A 120 -7.77 22.28 25.68
N PRO A 121 -7.48 21.88 24.45
CA PRO A 121 -7.27 22.81 23.36
C PRO A 121 -8.58 23.57 23.03
N PRO A 122 -8.54 24.65 22.23
CA PRO A 122 -9.75 25.29 21.72
C PRO A 122 -10.67 24.29 21.01
N ASP A 123 -11.98 24.43 21.14
CA ASP A 123 -12.98 23.47 20.60
C ASP A 123 -12.85 23.23 19.09
N ASN A 124 -12.28 24.18 18.35
CA ASN A 124 -12.11 24.09 16.89
C ASN A 124 -10.68 23.65 16.49
N TRP A 125 -9.90 23.08 17.40
CA TRP A 125 -8.49 22.73 17.18
C TRP A 125 -8.29 21.77 15.99
N ASN A 126 -9.25 20.90 15.71
CA ASN A 126 -9.22 19.90 14.63
C ASN A 126 -9.72 20.44 13.27
N GLN A 127 -10.17 21.71 13.21
CA GLN A 127 -10.64 22.31 11.97
C GLN A 127 -9.48 22.79 11.10
N GLN A 128 -9.65 22.74 9.78
CA GLN A 128 -8.66 23.21 8.81
C GLN A 128 -8.30 24.69 9.01
N SER A 129 -9.27 25.51 9.39
CA SER A 129 -9.06 26.96 9.59
C SER A 129 -8.42 27.34 10.94
N PHE A 130 -8.14 26.36 11.80
CA PHE A 130 -7.54 26.64 13.09
C PHE A 130 -6.09 27.14 12.95
N ASN A 131 -5.75 28.20 13.65
CA ASN A 131 -4.40 28.75 13.65
C ASN A 131 -3.60 28.13 14.81
N ASP A 132 -2.72 27.21 14.50
CA ASP A 132 -1.85 26.51 15.42
C ASP A 132 -0.41 27.09 15.49
N ALA A 133 -0.17 28.29 14.94
CA ALA A 133 1.15 28.94 14.94
C ALA A 133 1.73 29.16 16.36
N GLY A 134 0.90 29.10 17.38
CA GLY A 134 1.32 29.19 18.78
C GLY A 134 1.64 27.84 19.44
N TRP A 135 1.45 26.73 18.72
CA TRP A 135 1.76 25.40 19.23
C TRP A 135 3.26 25.12 19.13
N ALA A 136 3.76 24.18 19.92
CA ALA A 136 5.13 23.69 19.76
C ALA A 136 5.24 22.88 18.45
N ASN A 137 6.44 22.68 17.93
CA ASN A 137 6.69 21.96 16.69
C ASN A 137 7.84 20.98 16.86
N GLY A 138 7.70 19.78 16.31
CA GLY A 138 8.72 18.75 16.35
C GLY A 138 8.45 17.62 15.36
N PRO A 139 9.46 16.79 15.04
CA PRO A 139 9.30 15.61 14.20
C PRO A 139 8.38 14.59 14.85
N SER A 140 7.64 13.83 14.04
CA SER A 140 6.81 12.71 14.50
C SER A 140 7.66 11.61 15.16
N GLY A 141 7.05 10.86 16.10
CA GLY A 141 7.67 10.07 17.14
C GLY A 141 7.66 10.90 18.42
N PHE A 142 6.46 11.07 18.99
CA PHE A 142 6.24 11.85 20.23
C PHE A 142 6.05 10.89 21.39
N GLY A 143 6.80 11.05 22.44
CA GLY A 143 6.65 10.25 23.63
C GLY A 143 7.57 10.69 24.76
N TYR A 144 7.74 9.81 25.75
CA TYR A 144 8.65 10.03 26.90
C TYR A 144 9.01 8.71 27.57
N GLY A 145 10.26 8.58 28.01
CA GLY A 145 10.67 7.60 29.00
C GLY A 145 11.36 6.33 28.52
N ASP A 146 11.53 6.12 27.22
CA ASP A 146 12.13 4.94 26.59
C ASP A 146 13.29 5.22 25.61
N ASP A 147 13.62 6.50 25.40
CA ASP A 147 14.78 6.96 24.62
C ASP A 147 14.69 6.69 23.11
N ASP A 148 13.50 6.38 22.55
CA ASP A 148 13.27 6.15 21.11
C ASP A 148 12.47 7.28 20.42
N ASP A 149 11.99 8.26 21.18
CA ASP A 149 11.22 9.39 20.68
C ASP A 149 12.06 10.43 19.95
N ALA A 150 11.59 10.85 18.78
CA ALA A 150 12.19 11.96 18.03
C ALA A 150 11.82 13.32 18.64
N THR A 151 10.63 13.43 19.26
CA THR A 151 10.17 14.58 20.03
C THR A 151 9.80 14.15 21.43
N VAL A 152 10.71 14.37 22.37
CA VAL A 152 10.45 14.08 23.79
C VAL A 152 9.53 15.15 24.36
N VAL A 153 8.41 14.73 24.96
CA VAL A 153 7.44 15.62 25.59
C VAL A 153 7.37 15.34 27.09
N ASP A 154 6.89 16.32 27.87
CA ASP A 154 6.61 16.07 29.27
C ASP A 154 5.44 15.07 29.41
N PRO A 155 5.44 14.20 30.44
CA PRO A 155 4.34 13.28 30.69
C PRO A 155 2.99 14.01 30.80
N VAL A 156 2.06 13.68 29.91
CA VAL A 156 0.72 14.27 29.85
C VAL A 156 -0.33 13.17 29.62
N MET A 157 -1.57 13.43 29.99
CA MET A 157 -2.66 12.50 29.77
C MET A 157 -3.09 12.44 28.30
N SER A 158 -2.87 13.50 27.55
CA SER A 158 -3.20 13.58 26.12
C SER A 158 -2.24 14.51 25.39
N LEU A 159 -1.98 14.16 24.14
CA LEU A 159 -1.19 14.97 23.21
C LEU A 159 -2.06 15.27 21.98
N TYR A 160 -2.14 16.52 21.59
CA TYR A 160 -2.83 16.95 20.38
C TYR A 160 -1.78 17.29 19.33
N VAL A 161 -1.86 16.65 18.17
CA VAL A 161 -0.91 16.89 17.06
C VAL A 161 -1.65 17.32 15.81
N ARG A 162 -1.04 18.19 15.03
CA ARG A 162 -1.59 18.71 13.78
C ARG A 162 -0.51 18.75 12.70
N HIS A 163 -0.89 18.34 11.51
CA HIS A 163 -0.06 18.45 10.31
C HIS A 163 -0.91 18.87 9.13
N GLU A 164 -0.45 19.84 8.36
CA GLU A 164 -1.08 20.24 7.11
C GLU A 164 -0.40 19.54 5.95
N PHE A 165 -1.19 18.91 5.10
CA PHE A 165 -0.71 18.28 3.89
C PHE A 165 -1.60 18.66 2.71
N SER A 166 -1.06 18.54 1.51
CA SER A 166 -1.79 18.79 0.27
C SER A 166 -1.76 17.58 -0.62
N VAL A 167 -2.91 17.24 -1.17
CA VAL A 167 -3.07 16.17 -2.12
C VAL A 167 -3.46 16.78 -3.46
N SER A 168 -2.65 16.55 -4.48
CA SER A 168 -2.97 16.91 -5.85
C SER A 168 -3.73 15.78 -6.52
N ASN A 169 -4.66 16.13 -7.41
CA ASN A 169 -5.37 15.16 -8.24
C ASN A 169 -6.22 14.14 -7.44
N LEU A 170 -7.12 14.64 -6.62
CA LEU A 170 -8.02 13.83 -5.78
C LEU A 170 -8.78 12.74 -6.57
N GLU A 171 -9.08 12.99 -7.85
CA GLU A 171 -9.79 12.04 -8.71
C GLU A 171 -8.98 10.77 -9.01
N SER A 172 -7.66 10.80 -8.84
CA SER A 172 -6.78 9.64 -9.02
C SER A 172 -6.53 8.84 -7.74
N ILE A 173 -7.05 9.31 -6.60
CA ILE A 173 -6.87 8.63 -5.32
C ILE A 173 -7.94 7.58 -5.16
N LEU A 174 -7.52 6.34 -5.17
CA LEU A 174 -8.40 5.21 -4.91
C LEU A 174 -8.62 5.01 -3.41
N LYS A 175 -7.56 5.15 -2.63
CA LYS A 175 -7.57 4.88 -1.18
C LYS A 175 -6.54 5.73 -0.45
N ILE A 176 -6.87 6.14 0.77
CA ILE A 176 -5.94 6.72 1.74
C ILE A 176 -5.85 5.74 2.91
N VAL A 177 -4.63 5.42 3.31
CA VAL A 177 -4.36 4.55 4.46
C VAL A 177 -3.66 5.37 5.52
N LEU A 178 -4.16 5.30 6.75
CA LEU A 178 -3.54 5.89 7.93
C LEU A 178 -2.88 4.78 8.73
N HIS A 179 -1.56 4.83 8.85
CA HIS A 179 -0.81 4.02 9.79
C HIS A 179 -0.45 4.86 11.01
N VAL A 180 -0.89 4.43 12.17
CA VAL A 180 -0.61 5.09 13.45
C VAL A 180 -0.02 4.07 14.39
N ASP A 181 1.17 4.38 14.89
CA ASP A 181 1.70 3.74 16.09
C ASP A 181 1.29 4.58 17.30
N TYR A 182 0.65 3.97 18.27
CA TYR A 182 0.07 4.67 19.40
C TYR A 182 0.16 3.84 20.68
N ASP A 183 0.37 4.52 21.79
CA ASP A 183 0.29 3.96 23.13
C ASP A 183 -1.03 4.39 23.77
N ASP A 184 -1.73 3.44 24.39
CA ASP A 184 -3.07 3.48 24.96
C ASP A 184 -4.19 3.72 23.92
N ALA A 185 -4.36 4.91 23.34
CA ALA A 185 -5.52 5.24 22.52
C ALA A 185 -5.26 6.42 21.56
N PHE A 186 -6.04 6.51 20.48
CA PHE A 186 -6.03 7.70 19.60
C PHE A 186 -7.42 8.01 19.03
N VAL A 187 -7.58 9.25 18.58
CA VAL A 187 -8.65 9.70 17.68
C VAL A 187 -8.03 10.54 16.57
N ALA A 188 -8.31 10.19 15.32
CA ALA A 188 -7.80 10.91 14.15
C ALA A 188 -8.91 11.68 13.43
N TYR A 189 -8.56 12.87 12.94
CA TYR A 189 -9.47 13.76 12.20
C TYR A 189 -8.81 14.21 10.90
N ILE A 190 -9.62 14.38 9.84
CA ILE A 190 -9.25 15.12 8.63
C ILE A 190 -10.25 16.27 8.48
N ASN A 191 -9.74 17.51 8.47
CA ASN A 191 -10.56 18.73 8.30
C ASN A 191 -11.75 18.84 9.27
N GLY A 192 -11.58 18.32 10.49
CA GLY A 192 -12.60 18.31 11.52
C GLY A 192 -13.52 17.10 11.55
N GLU A 193 -13.49 16.25 10.52
CA GLU A 193 -14.23 15.00 10.47
C GLU A 193 -13.40 13.88 11.09
N GLU A 194 -13.98 13.14 12.03
CA GLU A 194 -13.33 11.97 12.62
C GLU A 194 -13.27 10.84 11.61
N ILE A 195 -12.08 10.28 11.40
CA ILE A 195 -11.84 9.21 10.43
C ILE A 195 -11.47 7.88 11.09
N ALA A 196 -10.92 7.91 12.30
CA ALA A 196 -10.52 6.70 13.03
C ALA A 196 -10.41 6.96 14.52
N ARG A 197 -10.59 5.92 15.31
CA ARG A 197 -10.27 5.88 16.75
C ARG A 197 -9.92 4.49 17.19
N ALA A 198 -9.12 4.36 18.22
CA ALA A 198 -8.88 3.11 18.91
C ALA A 198 -8.81 3.31 20.42
N ASN A 199 -9.32 2.32 21.16
CA ASN A 199 -9.30 2.21 22.62
C ASN A 199 -9.89 3.39 23.41
N ILE A 200 -10.64 4.27 22.76
CA ILE A 200 -11.34 5.41 23.38
C ILE A 200 -12.83 5.34 23.04
N GLY A 201 -13.67 5.44 24.06
CA GLY A 201 -15.13 5.28 23.97
C GLY A 201 -15.88 6.57 23.73
#